data_515df9b72400f2322ba2e286eb507a0c
#
_entry.id   515df9b72400f2322ba2e286eb507a0c
#
_cell.length_a   1.000
_cell.length_b   1.000
_cell.length_c   1.000
_cell.angle_alpha   90.00
_cell.angle_beta   90.00
_cell.angle_gamma   90.00
#
_symmetry.space_group_name_H-M   'P 1'
#
loop_
_entity.id
_entity.type
_entity.pdbx_description
1 polymer ?
#
loop_
_entity_poly.entity_id
_entity_poly.type
_entity_poly.pdbx_seq_one_letter_code
_entity_poly.pdbx_strand_id
1 'polypeptide(L)'
;MQFIKYPSLTNHYVADKQKYINFEDEYVSTEKIHGSNVSIIIDNLNDIEIAKRTALLTAEEKTQEPWNTLADFIIDKKDLILSWTGPVRKLAEKYGHIIQVNFYGELYGSKVTKGKQMSYQETIDKTRRIRFFDIHVIFEDGQRLALSQNKMNSILGNEYTVPVLRQSKLVDLILNAEELESKLGKCVAEGQVYKPRNDYFFKPDDYGNSNFPVVRHKYDAWLEKQEIEVKHSMNHTANELKLLTAVESRVTLQRLLNVLSHGDIQLDTKNTGLVIKKMIQDIKDEIIKEEPDIDINHNKVFNRQGGKIAQLFKEYLAEN
;
A
#
# COMPACT_ATOMS: atom_id res chain seq x y z
N MET A 1 19.95 12.86 -4.57
CA MET A 1 18.58 12.40 -4.18
C MET A 1 18.45 10.89 -4.42
N GLN A 2 17.87 10.14 -3.49
CA GLN A 2 17.74 8.67 -3.57
C GLN A 2 16.26 8.28 -3.56
N PHE A 3 15.84 7.40 -4.49
CA PHE A 3 14.53 6.77 -4.40
C PHE A 3 14.48 5.84 -3.18
N ILE A 4 13.49 6.06 -2.32
CA ILE A 4 13.23 5.23 -1.14
C ILE A 4 11.78 4.76 -1.21
N LYS A 5 11.62 3.46 -1.40
CA LYS A 5 10.29 2.83 -1.42
C LYS A 5 9.63 2.95 -0.05
N TYR A 6 8.31 3.22 -0.05
CA TYR A 6 7.51 3.16 1.18
C TYR A 6 7.50 1.74 1.74
N PRO A 7 7.71 1.56 3.05
CA PRO A 7 7.72 0.24 3.67
C PRO A 7 6.43 -0.54 3.46
N SER A 8 6.52 -1.85 3.47
CA SER A 8 5.33 -2.70 3.44
C SER A 8 4.60 -2.63 4.77
N LEU A 9 3.28 -2.47 4.72
CA LEU A 9 2.43 -2.45 5.90
C LEU A 9 2.16 -3.87 6.41
N THR A 10 2.14 -4.04 7.71
CA THR A 10 1.73 -5.30 8.36
C THR A 10 0.21 -5.46 8.27
N ASN A 11 -0.26 -6.63 7.88
CA ASN A 11 -1.70 -6.93 7.94
C ASN A 11 -2.13 -7.11 9.40
N HIS A 12 -3.35 -6.64 9.73
CA HIS A 12 -3.86 -6.70 11.10
C HIS A 12 -3.89 -8.12 11.71
N TYR A 13 -4.15 -9.14 10.89
CA TYR A 13 -4.23 -10.54 11.32
C TYR A 13 -2.88 -11.24 11.58
N VAL A 14 -1.75 -10.56 11.31
CA VAL A 14 -0.39 -11.03 11.65
C VAL A 14 0.38 -10.00 12.48
N ALA A 15 -0.28 -8.93 12.92
CA ALA A 15 0.36 -7.87 13.69
C ALA A 15 0.87 -8.34 15.06
N ASP A 16 0.20 -9.34 15.66
CA ASP A 16 0.57 -9.97 16.92
C ASP A 16 1.91 -10.72 16.85
N LYS A 17 2.34 -11.13 15.67
CA LYS A 17 3.64 -11.78 15.45
C LYS A 17 4.81 -10.78 15.36
N GLN A 18 4.52 -9.47 15.32
CA GLN A 18 5.53 -8.44 15.16
C GLN A 18 5.93 -7.85 16.52
N LYS A 19 7.16 -8.11 16.96
CA LYS A 19 7.66 -7.66 18.27
C LYS A 19 7.73 -6.14 18.44
N TYR A 20 7.72 -5.38 17.34
CA TYR A 20 7.76 -3.91 17.35
C TYR A 20 6.37 -3.26 17.30
N ILE A 21 5.29 -4.06 17.28
CA ILE A 21 3.90 -3.58 17.35
C ILE A 21 3.37 -3.91 18.76
N ASN A 22 3.03 -2.86 19.50
CA ASN A 22 2.40 -3.00 20.81
C ASN A 22 0.91 -2.66 20.69
N PHE A 23 0.05 -3.59 21.01
CA PHE A 23 -1.41 -3.46 20.89
C PHE A 23 -2.02 -2.49 21.91
N GLU A 24 -1.30 -2.24 23.01
CA GLU A 24 -1.72 -1.30 24.05
C GLU A 24 -1.34 0.17 23.74
N ASP A 25 -0.51 0.40 22.72
CA ASP A 25 -0.12 1.74 22.33
C ASP A 25 -1.26 2.47 21.60
N GLU A 26 -1.25 3.79 21.72
CA GLU A 26 -2.18 4.69 21.05
C GLU A 26 -1.86 4.81 19.55
N TYR A 27 -2.87 4.59 18.74
CA TYR A 27 -2.80 4.68 17.27
C TYR A 27 -3.89 5.61 16.73
N VAL A 28 -3.63 6.14 15.55
CA VAL A 28 -4.60 6.88 14.74
C VAL A 28 -5.00 6.02 13.57
N SER A 29 -6.30 5.82 13.40
CA SER A 29 -6.91 5.17 12.24
C SER A 29 -7.17 6.20 11.15
N THR A 30 -6.71 5.92 9.96
CA THR A 30 -6.96 6.71 8.75
C THR A 30 -7.63 5.88 7.68
N GLU A 31 -8.36 6.51 6.77
CA GLU A 31 -8.94 5.84 5.62
C GLU A 31 -7.85 5.29 4.70
N LYS A 32 -7.95 4.02 4.32
CA LYS A 32 -7.15 3.45 3.26
C LYS A 32 -7.76 3.79 1.92
N ILE A 33 -7.13 4.72 1.22
CA ILE A 33 -7.55 5.15 -0.13
C ILE A 33 -7.14 4.10 -1.15
N HIS A 34 -8.01 3.78 -2.09
CA HIS A 34 -7.71 2.95 -3.24
C HIS A 34 -7.19 3.80 -4.40
N GLY A 35 -5.92 3.65 -4.72
CA GLY A 35 -5.26 4.43 -5.75
C GLY A 35 -3.90 3.85 -6.12
N SER A 36 -2.97 4.73 -6.42
CA SER A 36 -1.57 4.41 -6.71
C SER A 36 -0.65 5.14 -5.77
N ASN A 37 0.22 4.40 -5.09
CA ASN A 37 1.22 4.98 -4.21
C ASN A 37 2.20 5.85 -4.98
N VAL A 38 2.37 7.09 -4.50
CA VAL A 38 3.29 8.08 -5.05
C VAL A 38 4.14 8.70 -3.95
N SER A 39 5.26 9.30 -4.31
CA SER A 39 6.04 10.10 -3.39
C SER A 39 6.63 11.35 -4.03
N ILE A 40 6.71 12.42 -3.24
CA ILE A 40 7.47 13.63 -3.52
C ILE A 40 8.70 13.58 -2.64
N ILE A 41 9.87 13.68 -3.24
CA ILE A 41 11.17 13.57 -2.59
C ILE A 41 11.85 14.93 -2.69
N ILE A 42 12.28 15.47 -1.55
CA ILE A 42 12.94 16.78 -1.48
C ILE A 42 14.27 16.61 -0.75
N ASP A 43 15.36 16.91 -1.41
CA ASP A 43 16.69 16.85 -0.82
C ASP A 43 17.06 18.12 -0.03
N ASN A 44 18.25 18.14 0.54
CA ASN A 44 18.76 19.25 1.33
C ASN A 44 19.01 20.53 0.50
N LEU A 45 19.04 20.45 -0.84
CA LEU A 45 19.17 21.58 -1.75
C LEU A 45 17.80 22.13 -2.23
N ASN A 46 16.71 21.54 -1.78
CA ASN A 46 15.33 21.79 -2.22
C ASN A 46 15.05 21.37 -3.68
N ASP A 47 15.86 20.47 -4.22
CA ASP A 47 15.51 19.80 -5.47
C ASP A 47 14.36 18.83 -5.21
N ILE A 48 13.43 18.75 -6.17
CA ILE A 48 12.21 17.95 -6.05
C ILE A 48 12.21 16.86 -7.12
N GLU A 49 12.05 15.60 -6.68
CA GLU A 49 11.77 14.47 -7.55
C GLU A 49 10.46 13.80 -7.16
N ILE A 50 9.87 13.10 -8.12
CA ILE A 50 8.63 12.37 -7.94
C ILE A 50 8.77 10.90 -8.33
N ALA A 51 8.10 10.05 -7.58
CA ALA A 51 8.19 8.62 -7.77
C ALA A 51 6.81 7.95 -7.69
N LYS A 52 6.68 6.85 -8.42
CA LYS A 52 5.67 5.82 -8.20
C LYS A 52 6.18 4.80 -7.18
N ARG A 53 5.36 3.84 -6.79
CA ARG A 53 5.69 2.84 -5.76
C ARG A 53 7.04 2.16 -5.93
N THR A 54 7.53 1.99 -7.15
CA THR A 54 8.68 1.13 -7.48
C THR A 54 9.90 1.87 -7.99
N ALA A 55 9.76 3.12 -8.46
CA ALA A 55 10.85 3.89 -9.06
C ALA A 55 10.52 5.38 -9.17
N LEU A 56 11.55 6.20 -9.42
CA LEU A 56 11.37 7.58 -9.89
C LEU A 56 10.61 7.58 -11.21
N LEU A 57 9.78 8.60 -11.43
CA LEU A 57 9.13 8.80 -12.71
C LEU A 57 10.13 9.32 -13.75
N THR A 58 10.15 8.68 -14.91
CA THR A 58 10.92 9.17 -16.06
C THR A 58 10.30 10.45 -16.63
N ALA A 59 11.05 11.18 -17.45
CA ALA A 59 10.55 12.37 -18.12
C ALA A 59 9.31 12.07 -19.00
N GLU A 60 9.29 10.90 -19.64
CA GLU A 60 8.15 10.45 -20.45
C GLU A 60 6.93 10.13 -19.56
N GLU A 61 7.11 9.39 -18.46
CA GLU A 61 6.00 9.07 -17.54
C GLU A 61 5.39 10.33 -16.93
N LYS A 62 6.18 11.37 -16.66
CA LYS A 62 5.69 12.66 -16.14
C LYS A 62 4.70 13.36 -17.09
N THR A 63 4.66 13.00 -18.36
CA THR A 63 3.71 13.54 -19.35
C THR A 63 2.50 12.65 -19.63
N GLN A 64 2.47 11.44 -19.08
CA GLN A 64 1.42 10.44 -19.32
C GLN A 64 0.44 10.33 -18.17
N GLU A 65 -0.83 10.05 -18.48
CA GLU A 65 -1.82 9.68 -17.47
C GLU A 65 -1.47 8.35 -16.77
N PRO A 66 -1.68 8.22 -15.47
CA PRO A 66 -2.18 9.24 -14.54
C PRO A 66 -1.07 10.10 -13.90
N TRP A 67 0.20 9.86 -14.24
CA TRP A 67 1.38 10.43 -13.57
C TRP A 67 1.58 11.92 -13.83
N ASN A 68 1.06 12.43 -14.96
CA ASN A 68 1.06 13.86 -15.25
C ASN A 68 0.37 14.67 -14.13
N THR A 69 -0.67 14.13 -13.49
CA THR A 69 -1.33 14.79 -12.35
C THR A 69 -0.36 15.10 -11.21
N LEU A 70 0.60 14.20 -10.93
CA LEU A 70 1.62 14.43 -9.91
C LEU A 70 2.63 15.48 -10.38
N ALA A 71 3.03 15.45 -11.66
CA ALA A 71 3.94 16.42 -12.24
C ALA A 71 3.32 17.83 -12.25
N ASP A 72 2.07 17.96 -12.69
CA ASP A 72 1.32 19.22 -12.68
C ASP A 72 1.16 19.76 -11.25
N PHE A 73 0.85 18.88 -10.28
CA PHE A 73 0.78 19.26 -8.86
C PHE A 73 2.08 19.87 -8.35
N ILE A 74 3.25 19.33 -8.74
CA ILE A 74 4.54 19.90 -8.36
C ILE A 74 4.73 21.29 -9.00
N ILE A 75 4.40 21.44 -10.27
CA ILE A 75 4.54 22.71 -10.99
C ILE A 75 3.67 23.78 -10.34
N ASP A 76 2.40 23.46 -10.10
CA ASP A 76 1.41 24.41 -9.56
C ASP A 76 1.60 24.73 -8.08
N LYS A 77 2.18 23.82 -7.31
CA LYS A 77 2.26 23.91 -5.84
C LYS A 77 3.70 23.89 -5.29
N LYS A 78 4.70 24.18 -6.11
CA LYS A 78 6.10 24.12 -5.71
C LYS A 78 6.39 24.89 -4.42
N ASP A 79 5.97 26.14 -4.37
CA ASP A 79 6.24 26.99 -3.19
C ASP A 79 5.51 26.49 -1.94
N LEU A 80 4.29 25.96 -2.10
CA LEU A 80 3.53 25.35 -1.03
C LEU A 80 4.25 24.10 -0.50
N ILE A 81 4.74 23.22 -1.38
CA ILE A 81 5.46 22.00 -1.01
C ILE A 81 6.76 22.36 -0.27
N LEU A 82 7.49 23.35 -0.74
CA LEU A 82 8.69 23.84 -0.06
C LEU A 82 8.36 24.46 1.30
N SER A 83 7.23 25.16 1.42
CA SER A 83 6.75 25.70 2.71
C SER A 83 6.44 24.62 3.73
N TRP A 84 5.99 23.43 3.32
CA TRP A 84 5.80 22.28 4.21
C TRP A 84 7.13 21.68 4.68
N THR A 85 8.15 21.71 3.83
CA THR A 85 9.45 21.09 4.12
C THR A 85 10.20 21.79 5.25
N GLY A 86 10.11 23.12 5.35
CA GLY A 86 10.77 23.90 6.40
C GLY A 86 10.39 23.46 7.83
N PRO A 87 9.09 23.46 8.20
CA PRO A 87 8.65 22.96 9.50
C PRO A 87 9.05 21.51 9.78
N VAL A 88 9.00 20.62 8.76
CA VAL A 88 9.41 19.22 8.90
C VAL A 88 10.89 19.11 9.27
N ARG A 89 11.76 19.85 8.57
CA ARG A 89 13.20 19.87 8.87
C ARG A 89 13.48 20.42 10.26
N LYS A 90 12.84 21.52 10.63
CA LYS A 90 12.99 22.13 11.95
C LYS A 90 12.60 21.19 13.09
N LEU A 91 11.59 20.35 12.90
CA LEU A 91 11.20 19.32 13.87
C LEU A 91 12.24 18.23 14.02
N ALA A 92 12.97 17.91 12.96
CA ALA A 92 13.85 16.76 12.86
C ALA A 92 15.35 17.10 13.02
N GLU A 93 15.78 18.36 12.80
CA GLU A 93 17.19 18.77 12.82
C GLU A 93 17.96 18.41 14.09
N LYS A 94 17.26 18.35 15.23
CA LYS A 94 17.85 17.97 16.52
C LYS A 94 18.26 16.48 16.62
N TYR A 95 17.84 15.67 15.67
CA TYR A 95 18.08 14.21 15.68
C TYR A 95 19.22 13.77 14.77
N GLY A 96 19.71 14.66 13.88
CA GLY A 96 20.83 14.33 13.00
C GLY A 96 20.83 15.12 11.69
N HIS A 97 21.81 14.82 10.84
CA HIS A 97 21.93 15.43 9.52
C HIS A 97 20.87 14.87 8.56
N ILE A 98 19.99 15.77 8.10
CA ILE A 98 18.88 15.41 7.19
C ILE A 98 19.40 15.43 5.75
N ILE A 99 19.26 14.33 5.04
CA ILE A 99 19.63 14.24 3.62
C ILE A 99 18.43 14.45 2.68
N GLN A 100 17.23 14.02 3.10
CA GLN A 100 16.00 14.25 2.33
C GLN A 100 14.73 14.11 3.17
N VAL A 101 13.64 14.67 2.66
CA VAL A 101 12.26 14.52 3.17
C VAL A 101 11.41 13.91 2.09
N ASN A 102 10.70 12.82 2.43
CA ASN A 102 9.78 12.12 1.53
C ASN A 102 8.34 12.30 2.00
N PHE A 103 7.50 12.83 1.13
CA PHE A 103 6.04 12.89 1.31
C PHE A 103 5.44 11.71 0.54
N TYR A 104 4.87 10.75 1.25
CA TYR A 104 4.21 9.59 0.66
C TYR A 104 2.71 9.81 0.60
N GLY A 105 2.12 9.56 -0.55
CA GLY A 105 0.70 9.78 -0.79
C GLY A 105 0.07 8.73 -1.69
N GLU A 106 -1.25 8.83 -1.81
CA GLU A 106 -2.04 8.06 -2.74
C GLU A 106 -2.58 9.00 -3.82
N LEU A 107 -2.22 8.74 -5.07
CA LEU A 107 -2.86 9.32 -6.24
C LEU A 107 -4.14 8.52 -6.49
N TYR A 108 -5.31 9.18 -6.54
CA TYR A 108 -6.60 8.52 -6.68
C TYR A 108 -7.55 9.31 -7.59
N GLY A 109 -8.69 8.69 -7.94
CA GLY A 109 -9.69 9.27 -8.82
C GLY A 109 -9.75 8.58 -10.19
N SER A 110 -10.15 9.33 -11.21
CA SER A 110 -10.45 8.78 -12.54
C SER A 110 -9.25 8.15 -13.22
N LYS A 111 -9.38 6.90 -13.69
CA LYS A 111 -8.37 6.14 -14.45
C LYS A 111 -7.01 5.95 -13.75
N VAL A 112 -6.96 6.05 -12.43
CA VAL A 112 -5.72 5.83 -11.68
C VAL A 112 -5.42 4.35 -11.51
N THR A 113 -6.45 3.54 -11.20
CA THR A 113 -6.34 2.09 -11.05
C THR A 113 -7.07 1.39 -12.19
N LYS A 114 -6.52 0.26 -12.61
CA LYS A 114 -7.22 -0.67 -13.51
C LYS A 114 -8.13 -1.57 -12.66
N GLY A 115 -9.29 -1.94 -13.18
CA GLY A 115 -10.25 -2.79 -12.47
C GLY A 115 -11.27 -1.99 -11.66
N LYS A 116 -11.54 -2.37 -10.41
CA LYS A 116 -12.56 -1.73 -9.58
C LYS A 116 -12.27 -0.25 -9.37
N GLN A 117 -13.13 0.58 -9.93
CA GLN A 117 -13.11 2.02 -9.68
C GLN A 117 -13.96 2.36 -8.45
N MET A 118 -13.40 3.18 -7.58
CA MET A 118 -14.14 3.70 -6.43
C MET A 118 -15.04 4.84 -6.85
N SER A 119 -16.24 4.93 -6.23
CA SER A 119 -17.14 6.07 -6.42
C SER A 119 -16.68 7.28 -5.59
N TYR A 120 -15.39 7.60 -5.65
CA TYR A 120 -14.87 8.88 -5.14
C TYR A 120 -15.44 10.03 -5.95
N GLN A 121 -15.54 11.22 -5.33
CA GLN A 121 -16.00 12.40 -6.05
C GLN A 121 -15.12 12.72 -7.26
N GLU A 122 -13.80 12.55 -7.10
CA GLU A 122 -12.82 12.74 -8.17
C GLU A 122 -13.01 11.77 -9.36
N THR A 123 -13.48 10.54 -9.08
CA THR A 123 -13.80 9.58 -10.15
C THR A 123 -15.06 10.03 -10.91
N ILE A 124 -16.08 10.49 -10.20
CA ILE A 124 -17.34 10.99 -10.78
C ILE A 124 -17.07 12.24 -11.64
N ASP A 125 -16.26 13.16 -11.13
CA ASP A 125 -15.90 14.42 -11.80
C ASP A 125 -14.84 14.23 -12.88
N LYS A 126 -14.36 12.99 -13.09
CA LYS A 126 -13.27 12.65 -14.02
C LYS A 126 -11.95 13.41 -13.72
N THR A 127 -11.73 13.73 -12.46
CA THR A 127 -10.51 14.37 -11.96
C THR A 127 -9.65 13.38 -11.17
N ARG A 128 -8.49 13.85 -10.72
CA ARG A 128 -7.56 13.10 -9.89
C ARG A 128 -7.05 13.99 -8.77
N ARG A 129 -6.70 13.38 -7.64
CA ARG A 129 -6.10 14.06 -6.50
C ARG A 129 -5.02 13.22 -5.84
N ILE A 130 -4.21 13.88 -5.02
CA ILE A 130 -3.20 13.27 -4.17
C ILE A 130 -3.58 13.57 -2.72
N ARG A 131 -3.52 12.53 -1.87
CA ARG A 131 -3.59 12.69 -0.42
C ARG A 131 -2.41 12.02 0.23
N PHE A 132 -1.70 12.78 1.05
CA PHE A 132 -0.53 12.30 1.75
C PHE A 132 -0.94 11.51 3.00
N PHE A 133 -0.31 10.35 3.19
CA PHE A 133 -0.56 9.48 4.33
C PHE A 133 0.68 9.34 5.23
N ASP A 134 1.88 9.75 4.76
CA ASP A 134 3.09 9.74 5.58
C ASP A 134 4.12 10.78 5.14
N ILE A 135 4.95 11.21 6.10
CA ILE A 135 6.14 12.03 5.87
C ILE A 135 7.31 11.37 6.59
N HIS A 136 8.34 10.99 5.83
CA HIS A 136 9.58 10.46 6.39
C HIS A 136 10.72 11.46 6.21
N VAL A 137 11.42 11.73 7.31
CA VAL A 137 12.71 12.44 7.28
C VAL A 137 13.80 11.37 7.28
N ILE A 138 14.73 11.49 6.35
CA ILE A 138 15.81 10.55 6.14
C ILE A 138 17.10 11.17 6.62
N PHE A 139 17.80 10.49 7.51
CA PHE A 139 19.08 10.92 8.05
C PHE A 139 20.25 10.23 7.33
N GLU A 140 21.43 10.85 7.44
CA GLU A 140 22.66 10.38 6.81
C GLU A 140 23.07 8.96 7.27
N ASP A 141 22.78 8.61 8.53
CA ASP A 141 23.01 7.27 9.08
C ASP A 141 22.01 6.19 8.63
N GLY A 142 21.08 6.55 7.74
CA GLY A 142 20.01 5.70 7.22
C GLY A 142 18.81 5.55 8.15
N GLN A 143 18.83 6.15 9.35
CA GLN A 143 17.65 6.21 10.21
C GLN A 143 16.55 7.05 9.56
N ARG A 144 15.30 6.74 9.86
CA ARG A 144 14.12 7.46 9.37
C ARG A 144 13.23 7.87 10.53
N LEU A 145 12.75 9.10 10.48
CA LEU A 145 11.71 9.60 11.37
C LEU A 145 10.41 9.70 10.57
N ALA A 146 9.38 8.97 10.97
CA ALA A 146 8.02 9.15 10.47
C ALA A 146 7.27 10.12 11.38
N LEU A 147 6.61 11.11 10.78
CA LEU A 147 5.82 12.07 11.52
C LEU A 147 4.44 11.51 11.89
N SER A 148 3.96 11.88 13.06
CA SER A 148 2.60 11.57 13.50
C SER A 148 1.55 12.20 12.58
N GLN A 149 0.37 11.59 12.51
CA GLN A 149 -0.73 12.09 11.68
C GLN A 149 -1.15 13.51 12.07
N ASN A 150 -1.14 13.84 13.37
CA ASN A 150 -1.48 15.18 13.86
C ASN A 150 -0.51 16.25 13.36
N LYS A 151 0.79 15.94 13.36
CA LYS A 151 1.80 16.87 12.81
C LYS A 151 1.66 17.03 11.30
N MET A 152 1.44 15.96 10.60
CA MET A 152 1.17 16.00 9.16
C MET A 152 -0.03 16.90 8.85
N ASN A 153 -1.16 16.70 9.53
CA ASN A 153 -2.37 17.51 9.34
C ASN A 153 -2.12 18.99 9.67
N SER A 154 -1.32 19.29 10.69
CA SER A 154 -0.94 20.67 11.05
C SER A 154 -0.05 21.34 10.00
N ILE A 155 0.81 20.59 9.33
CA ILE A 155 1.75 21.10 8.32
C ILE A 155 1.10 21.20 6.95
N LEU A 156 0.40 20.15 6.52
CA LEU A 156 -0.14 20.04 5.16
C LEU A 156 -1.56 20.61 5.03
N GLY A 157 -2.34 20.60 6.10
CA GLY A 157 -3.79 20.78 6.07
C GLY A 157 -4.56 19.49 5.78
N ASN A 158 -5.82 19.45 6.25
CA ASN A 158 -6.66 18.25 6.11
C ASN A 158 -7.06 17.97 4.65
N GLU A 159 -7.02 18.97 3.79
CA GLU A 159 -7.32 18.85 2.36
C GLU A 159 -6.22 18.10 1.58
N TYR A 160 -5.01 18.01 2.14
CA TYR A 160 -3.89 17.29 1.53
C TYR A 160 -3.57 15.97 2.22
N THR A 161 -4.16 15.69 3.40
CA THR A 161 -3.91 14.45 4.14
C THR A 161 -5.04 13.45 3.99
N VAL A 162 -4.76 12.18 4.21
CA VAL A 162 -5.80 11.13 4.27
C VAL A 162 -6.76 11.40 5.42
N PRO A 163 -8.06 11.08 5.26
CA PRO A 163 -9.05 11.29 6.31
C PRO A 163 -8.70 10.51 7.59
N VAL A 164 -8.71 11.20 8.72
CA VAL A 164 -8.65 10.58 10.04
C VAL A 164 -10.03 10.05 10.39
N LEU A 165 -10.12 8.80 10.85
CA LEU A 165 -11.36 8.13 11.24
C LEU A 165 -11.55 8.15 12.74
N ARG A 166 -10.58 7.65 13.50
CA ARG A 166 -10.60 7.63 14.97
C ARG A 166 -9.21 7.45 15.55
N GLN A 167 -9.12 7.58 16.88
CA GLN A 167 -7.92 7.37 17.66
C GLN A 167 -8.27 6.54 18.90
N SER A 168 -7.49 5.48 19.17
CA SER A 168 -7.59 4.63 20.34
C SER A 168 -6.34 3.73 20.45
N LYS A 169 -6.32 2.83 21.43
CA LYS A 169 -5.34 1.75 21.44
C LYS A 169 -5.48 0.87 20.19
N LEU A 170 -4.38 0.31 19.70
CA LEU A 170 -4.40 -0.52 18.51
C LEU A 170 -5.35 -1.71 18.63
N VAL A 171 -5.39 -2.36 19.78
CA VAL A 171 -6.31 -3.48 20.06
C VAL A 171 -7.76 -3.06 19.83
N ASP A 172 -8.18 -1.91 20.34
CA ASP A 172 -9.55 -1.42 20.19
C ASP A 172 -9.87 -1.06 18.75
N LEU A 173 -8.90 -0.48 18.01
CA LEU A 173 -9.05 -0.15 16.60
C LEU A 173 -9.27 -1.39 15.74
N ILE A 174 -8.57 -2.49 16.05
CA ILE A 174 -8.69 -3.74 15.31
C ILE A 174 -9.98 -4.48 15.66
N LEU A 175 -10.29 -4.63 16.96
CA LEU A 175 -11.48 -5.37 17.43
C LEU A 175 -12.80 -4.70 17.04
N ASN A 176 -12.80 -3.38 16.97
CA ASN A 176 -13.98 -2.59 16.60
C ASN A 176 -13.88 -2.01 15.18
N ALA A 177 -13.11 -2.65 14.30
CA ALA A 177 -13.02 -2.24 12.91
C ALA A 177 -14.28 -2.66 12.17
N GLU A 178 -15.11 -1.70 11.84
CA GLU A 178 -16.30 -1.88 11.01
C GLU A 178 -16.03 -1.37 9.60
N GLU A 179 -16.74 -1.90 8.60
CA GLU A 179 -16.73 -1.34 7.27
C GLU A 179 -17.35 0.06 7.30
N LEU A 180 -16.57 1.04 6.86
CA LEU A 180 -16.96 2.44 6.86
C LEU A 180 -17.18 2.95 5.45
N GLU A 181 -18.13 3.86 5.30
CA GLU A 181 -18.21 4.67 4.09
C GLU A 181 -16.96 5.55 3.97
N SER A 182 -16.49 5.69 2.74
CA SER A 182 -15.37 6.57 2.43
C SER A 182 -15.75 8.03 2.76
N LYS A 183 -14.80 8.76 3.33
CA LYS A 183 -14.92 10.22 3.50
C LYS A 183 -14.72 10.99 2.18
N LEU A 184 -14.32 10.29 1.11
CA LEU A 184 -14.00 10.86 -0.19
C LEU A 184 -15.09 10.59 -1.25
N GLY A 185 -16.12 9.81 -0.92
CA GLY A 185 -17.17 9.48 -1.88
C GLY A 185 -18.23 8.55 -1.30
N LYS A 186 -19.27 8.30 -2.09
CA LYS A 186 -20.37 7.41 -1.71
C LYS A 186 -20.08 5.95 -2.02
N CYS A 187 -19.09 5.38 -1.35
CA CYS A 187 -18.67 3.99 -1.50
C CYS A 187 -18.07 3.49 -0.20
N VAL A 188 -18.02 2.19 -0.02
CA VAL A 188 -17.27 1.56 1.08
C VAL A 188 -15.77 1.81 0.86
N ALA A 189 -15.07 2.28 1.88
CA ALA A 189 -13.61 2.46 1.83
C ALA A 189 -12.89 1.11 1.57
N GLU A 190 -11.65 1.14 1.08
CA GLU A 190 -10.86 -0.09 0.92
C GLU A 190 -10.52 -0.73 2.29
N GLY A 191 -10.43 0.09 3.32
CA GLY A 191 -10.10 -0.34 4.67
C GLY A 191 -9.57 0.81 5.53
N GLN A 192 -8.78 0.45 6.51
CA GLN A 192 -8.14 1.37 7.45
C GLN A 192 -6.63 1.15 7.51
N VAL A 193 -5.91 2.20 7.86
CA VAL A 193 -4.49 2.14 8.20
C VAL A 193 -4.31 2.72 9.59
N TYR A 194 -3.66 1.96 10.47
CA TYR A 194 -3.37 2.34 11.84
C TYR A 194 -1.91 2.77 11.94
N LYS A 195 -1.67 4.01 12.33
CA LYS A 195 -0.35 4.60 12.55
C LYS A 195 -0.15 4.92 14.02
N PRO A 196 1.07 4.77 14.58
CA PRO A 196 1.35 5.26 15.93
C PRO A 196 0.92 6.73 16.08
N ARG A 197 0.35 7.07 17.25
CA ARG A 197 -0.10 8.42 17.55
C ARG A 197 1.03 9.44 17.54
N ASN A 198 2.23 9.03 17.97
CA ASN A 198 3.41 9.86 18.07
C ASN A 198 4.35 9.63 16.89
N ASP A 199 5.29 10.55 16.69
CA ASP A 199 6.41 10.34 15.79
C ASP A 199 7.20 9.09 16.22
N TYR A 200 7.73 8.36 15.26
CA TYR A 200 8.51 7.16 15.53
C TYR A 200 9.71 7.02 14.61
N PHE A 201 10.77 6.45 15.15
CA PHE A 201 11.95 6.10 14.39
C PHE A 201 11.91 4.66 13.94
N PHE A 202 12.45 4.42 12.74
CA PHE A 202 12.68 3.09 12.23
C PHE A 202 13.89 3.10 11.30
N LYS A 203 14.51 1.94 11.14
CA LYS A 203 15.64 1.76 10.22
C LYS A 203 15.42 0.45 9.48
N PRO A 204 15.37 0.46 8.14
CA PRO A 204 15.40 -0.78 7.37
C PRO A 204 16.70 -1.53 7.62
N ASP A 205 16.63 -2.85 7.70
CA ASP A 205 17.81 -3.71 7.69
C ASP A 205 18.40 -3.80 6.27
N ASP A 206 19.53 -4.50 6.13
CA ASP A 206 20.23 -4.69 4.85
C ASP A 206 19.40 -5.45 3.81
N TYR A 207 18.34 -6.14 4.25
CA TYR A 207 17.41 -6.88 3.39
C TYR A 207 16.15 -6.08 3.06
N GLY A 208 16.06 -4.80 3.52
CA GLY A 208 14.93 -3.92 3.29
C GLY A 208 13.74 -4.17 4.20
N ASN A 209 13.82 -5.10 5.18
CA ASN A 209 12.84 -5.22 6.23
C ASN A 209 12.97 -4.03 7.18
N SER A 210 11.87 -3.54 7.69
CA SER A 210 11.87 -2.44 8.64
C SER A 210 10.95 -2.78 9.82
N ASN A 211 11.37 -2.39 11.02
CA ASN A 211 10.49 -2.40 12.19
C ASN A 211 9.47 -1.26 12.07
N PHE A 212 8.65 -1.30 11.01
CA PHE A 212 7.72 -0.25 10.64
C PHE A 212 6.35 -0.53 11.27
N PRO A 213 5.95 0.20 12.33
CA PRO A 213 4.83 -0.15 13.18
C PRO A 213 3.47 0.28 12.62
N VAL A 214 3.31 0.28 11.30
CA VAL A 214 2.05 0.66 10.65
C VAL A 214 1.29 -0.58 10.21
N VAL A 215 0.03 -0.66 10.64
CA VAL A 215 -0.85 -1.80 10.42
C VAL A 215 -1.94 -1.42 9.42
N ARG A 216 -2.24 -2.31 8.49
CA ARG A 216 -3.37 -2.17 7.56
C ARG A 216 -4.47 -3.16 7.90
N HIS A 217 -5.71 -2.72 7.78
CA HIS A 217 -6.90 -3.54 7.83
C HIS A 217 -7.69 -3.31 6.54
N LYS A 218 -7.75 -4.30 5.65
CA LYS A 218 -8.62 -4.27 4.48
C LYS A 218 -9.97 -4.87 4.85
N TYR A 219 -11.05 -4.27 4.38
CA TYR A 219 -12.39 -4.81 4.55
C TYR A 219 -12.63 -6.03 3.68
N ASP A 220 -13.60 -6.87 4.04
CA ASP A 220 -13.84 -8.16 3.40
C ASP A 220 -14.02 -8.07 1.88
N ALA A 221 -14.73 -7.05 1.42
CA ALA A 221 -14.91 -6.77 -0.01
C ALA A 221 -13.58 -6.53 -0.79
N TRP A 222 -12.48 -6.30 -0.07
CA TRP A 222 -11.16 -5.98 -0.61
C TRP A 222 -10.08 -7.01 -0.22
N LEU A 223 -10.46 -8.08 0.48
CA LEU A 223 -9.50 -9.10 0.88
C LEU A 223 -8.94 -9.83 -0.36
N GLU A 224 -7.63 -9.97 -0.36
CA GLU A 224 -6.89 -10.78 -1.33
C GLU A 224 -6.78 -12.25 -0.89
N LYS A 225 -7.24 -12.53 0.31
CA LYS A 225 -7.25 -13.85 0.95
C LYS A 225 -8.68 -14.20 1.35
N GLN A 226 -9.14 -15.39 0.98
CA GLN A 226 -10.44 -15.93 1.36
C GLN A 226 -10.28 -16.91 2.51
N GLU A 227 -11.26 -16.99 3.41
CA GLU A 227 -11.38 -18.12 4.32
C GLU A 227 -11.82 -19.35 3.53
N ILE A 228 -11.08 -20.45 3.66
CA ILE A 228 -11.37 -21.70 3.00
C ILE A 228 -11.55 -22.79 4.03
N GLU A 229 -12.68 -23.49 3.96
CA GLU A 229 -12.84 -24.76 4.67
C GLU A 229 -11.85 -25.78 4.12
N VAL A 230 -10.94 -26.25 4.96
CA VAL A 230 -9.94 -27.26 4.58
C VAL A 230 -10.63 -28.60 4.38
N LYS A 231 -10.89 -28.96 3.13
CA LYS A 231 -11.31 -30.33 2.79
C LYS A 231 -10.09 -31.25 2.87
N HIS A 232 -10.02 -32.05 3.91
CA HIS A 232 -8.98 -33.06 4.06
C HIS A 232 -9.00 -34.03 2.87
N SER A 233 -7.99 -33.96 2.02
CA SER A 233 -7.70 -35.02 1.06
C SER A 233 -6.64 -35.95 1.67
N MET A 234 -6.89 -37.25 1.69
CA MET A 234 -6.04 -38.25 2.34
C MET A 234 -4.63 -38.43 1.76
N ASN A 235 -4.22 -37.63 0.78
CA ASN A 235 -2.99 -37.82 -0.01
C ASN A 235 -1.97 -36.68 0.09
N HIS A 236 -2.10 -35.75 1.05
CA HIS A 236 -1.16 -34.64 1.25
C HIS A 236 -0.43 -34.72 2.58
N THR A 237 0.85 -34.38 2.59
CA THR A 237 1.59 -34.16 3.84
C THR A 237 1.01 -32.94 4.56
N ALA A 238 1.23 -32.81 5.87
CA ALA A 238 0.75 -31.68 6.65
C ALA A 238 1.26 -30.32 6.10
N ASN A 239 2.48 -30.28 5.59
CA ASN A 239 3.07 -29.08 4.98
C ASN A 239 2.45 -28.76 3.61
N GLU A 240 2.20 -29.76 2.76
CA GLU A 240 1.50 -29.56 1.50
C GLU A 240 0.07 -29.05 1.72
N LEU A 241 -0.61 -29.51 2.76
CA LEU A 241 -1.96 -29.07 3.10
C LEU A 241 -1.97 -27.62 3.58
N LYS A 242 -1.01 -27.24 4.42
CA LYS A 242 -0.83 -25.83 4.85
C LYS A 242 -0.57 -24.93 3.65
N LEU A 243 0.35 -25.30 2.78
CA LEU A 243 0.64 -24.55 1.56
C LEU A 243 -0.57 -24.49 0.63
N LEU A 244 -1.28 -25.60 0.43
CA LEU A 244 -2.48 -25.63 -0.41
C LEU A 244 -3.53 -24.64 0.09
N THR A 245 -3.84 -24.64 1.39
CA THR A 245 -4.77 -23.71 2.02
C THR A 245 -4.30 -22.26 1.85
N ALA A 246 -3.02 -22.00 2.09
CA ALA A 246 -2.44 -20.67 1.95
C ALA A 246 -2.52 -20.14 0.51
N VAL A 247 -2.30 -21.01 -0.49
CA VAL A 247 -2.38 -20.64 -1.92
C VAL A 247 -3.84 -20.46 -2.37
N GLU A 248 -4.72 -21.41 -2.04
CA GLU A 248 -6.13 -21.38 -2.45
C GLU A 248 -6.87 -20.16 -1.88
N SER A 249 -6.59 -19.79 -0.63
CA SER A 249 -7.19 -18.60 0.00
C SER A 249 -6.80 -17.31 -0.70
N ARG A 250 -5.69 -17.28 -1.42
CA ARG A 250 -5.16 -16.10 -2.10
C ARG A 250 -5.51 -16.03 -3.58
N VAL A 251 -6.15 -17.04 -4.16
CA VAL A 251 -6.65 -17.01 -5.56
C VAL A 251 -8.00 -16.31 -5.57
N THR A 252 -7.97 -14.97 -5.61
CA THR A 252 -9.17 -14.13 -5.55
C THR A 252 -9.21 -13.13 -6.71
N LEU A 253 -10.42 -12.64 -7.02
CA LEU A 253 -10.59 -11.59 -8.04
C LEU A 253 -9.83 -10.32 -7.66
N GLN A 254 -9.84 -9.94 -6.37
CA GLN A 254 -9.13 -8.74 -5.92
C GLN A 254 -7.62 -8.84 -6.16
N ARG A 255 -7.03 -10.00 -5.94
CA ARG A 255 -5.61 -10.22 -6.25
C ARG A 255 -5.33 -10.16 -7.75
N LEU A 256 -6.22 -10.75 -8.56
CA LEU A 256 -6.13 -10.64 -10.01
C LEU A 256 -6.11 -9.16 -10.45
N LEU A 257 -7.04 -8.34 -9.93
CA LEU A 257 -7.10 -6.91 -10.23
C LEU A 257 -5.81 -6.18 -9.82
N ASN A 258 -5.23 -6.52 -8.67
CA ASN A 258 -3.96 -5.96 -8.24
C ASN A 258 -2.82 -6.31 -9.20
N VAL A 259 -2.73 -7.57 -9.63
CA VAL A 259 -1.71 -8.00 -10.62
C VAL A 259 -1.88 -7.27 -11.95
N LEU A 260 -3.12 -7.11 -12.42
CA LEU A 260 -3.43 -6.41 -13.67
C LEU A 260 -3.14 -4.90 -13.58
N SER A 261 -3.28 -4.29 -12.39
CA SER A 261 -3.04 -2.86 -12.18
C SER A 261 -1.57 -2.43 -12.34
N HIS A 262 -0.62 -3.37 -12.26
CA HIS A 262 0.80 -3.08 -12.45
C HIS A 262 1.22 -2.80 -13.90
N GLY A 263 0.31 -2.80 -14.85
CA GLY A 263 0.47 -2.08 -16.12
C GLY A 263 1.04 -2.85 -17.30
N ASP A 264 1.69 -4.00 -17.07
CA ASP A 264 2.46 -4.72 -18.11
C ASP A 264 1.66 -5.78 -18.86
N ILE A 265 0.36 -5.94 -18.58
CA ILE A 265 -0.46 -6.99 -19.17
C ILE A 265 -1.59 -6.37 -19.99
N GLN A 266 -1.59 -6.64 -21.29
CA GLN A 266 -2.74 -6.31 -22.13
C GLN A 266 -3.91 -7.24 -21.79
N LEU A 267 -5.12 -6.68 -21.72
CA LEU A 267 -6.36 -7.42 -21.42
C LEU A 267 -6.81 -8.23 -22.66
N ASP A 268 -6.11 -9.34 -22.91
CA ASP A 268 -6.39 -10.28 -23.99
C ASP A 268 -6.20 -11.72 -23.47
N THR A 269 -7.06 -12.63 -23.92
CA THR A 269 -7.00 -14.05 -23.58
C THR A 269 -5.66 -14.70 -23.90
N LYS A 270 -4.91 -14.17 -24.89
CA LYS A 270 -3.55 -14.61 -25.24
C LYS A 270 -2.56 -14.44 -24.08
N ASN A 271 -2.84 -13.53 -23.18
CA ASN A 271 -1.99 -13.24 -22.03
C ASN A 271 -2.34 -14.05 -20.76
N THR A 272 -3.28 -15.02 -20.86
CA THR A 272 -3.68 -15.86 -19.71
C THR A 272 -2.49 -16.52 -19.03
N GLY A 273 -1.52 -17.05 -19.80
CA GLY A 273 -0.32 -17.67 -19.23
C GLY A 273 0.56 -16.70 -18.45
N LEU A 274 0.68 -15.46 -18.91
CA LEU A 274 1.42 -14.40 -18.22
C LEU A 274 0.71 -13.99 -16.92
N VAL A 275 -0.62 -13.88 -16.95
CA VAL A 275 -1.45 -13.58 -15.77
C VAL A 275 -1.26 -14.65 -14.71
N ILE A 276 -1.37 -15.93 -15.09
CA ILE A 276 -1.16 -17.07 -14.17
C ILE A 276 0.24 -16.97 -13.53
N LYS A 277 1.28 -16.76 -14.33
CA LYS A 277 2.66 -16.69 -13.83
C LYS A 277 2.83 -15.54 -12.83
N LYS A 278 2.33 -14.35 -13.16
CA LYS A 278 2.46 -13.17 -12.28
C LYS A 278 1.64 -13.33 -10.99
N MET A 279 0.43 -13.86 -11.08
CA MET A 279 -0.41 -14.09 -9.92
C MET A 279 0.17 -15.15 -8.98
N ILE A 280 0.73 -16.24 -9.53
CA ILE A 280 1.43 -17.24 -8.72
C ILE A 280 2.67 -16.64 -8.05
N GLN A 281 3.44 -15.82 -8.74
CA GLN A 281 4.61 -15.17 -8.15
C GLN A 281 4.21 -14.23 -7.01
N ASP A 282 3.19 -13.41 -7.21
CA ASP A 282 2.66 -12.50 -6.18
C ASP A 282 2.16 -13.27 -4.94
N ILE A 283 1.47 -14.41 -5.15
CA ILE A 283 1.03 -15.30 -4.06
C ILE A 283 2.24 -15.88 -3.31
N LYS A 284 3.29 -16.33 -4.01
CA LYS A 284 4.52 -16.85 -3.39
C LYS A 284 5.19 -15.80 -2.52
N ASP A 285 5.39 -14.60 -3.06
CA ASP A 285 6.05 -13.50 -2.37
C ASP A 285 5.31 -13.10 -1.10
N GLU A 286 3.97 -13.15 -1.13
CA GLU A 286 3.17 -12.85 0.05
C GLU A 286 3.19 -13.98 1.09
N ILE A 287 3.15 -15.26 0.68
CA ILE A 287 3.26 -16.39 1.61
C ILE A 287 4.62 -16.35 2.33
N ILE A 288 5.72 -16.14 1.61
CA ILE A 288 7.06 -15.98 2.21
C ILE A 288 7.07 -14.88 3.28
N LYS A 289 6.36 -13.79 3.01
CA LYS A 289 6.33 -12.63 3.91
C LYS A 289 5.42 -12.83 5.13
N GLU A 290 4.24 -13.40 4.93
CA GLU A 290 3.20 -13.49 5.95
C GLU A 290 3.21 -14.80 6.73
N GLU A 291 3.68 -15.87 6.11
CA GLU A 291 3.69 -17.23 6.65
C GLU A 291 5.06 -17.90 6.41
N PRO A 292 6.16 -17.34 6.97
CA PRO A 292 7.53 -17.80 6.68
C PRO A 292 7.81 -19.26 7.09
N ASP A 293 6.97 -19.82 7.97
CA ASP A 293 7.05 -21.22 8.40
C ASP A 293 6.48 -22.22 7.37
N ILE A 294 5.88 -21.74 6.31
CA ILE A 294 5.35 -22.60 5.23
C ILE A 294 6.46 -22.85 4.19
N ASP A 295 6.79 -24.12 3.99
CA ASP A 295 7.70 -24.51 2.90
C ASP A 295 7.00 -24.35 1.53
N ILE A 296 7.51 -23.42 0.72
CA ILE A 296 6.97 -23.09 -0.61
C ILE A 296 7.55 -23.95 -1.75
N ASN A 297 8.44 -24.92 -1.46
CA ASN A 297 9.13 -25.70 -2.49
C ASN A 297 8.24 -26.75 -3.21
N HIS A 298 6.95 -26.72 -2.99
CA HIS A 298 5.97 -27.64 -3.60
C HIS A 298 5.28 -27.04 -4.85
N ASN A 299 6.01 -26.90 -5.95
CA ASN A 299 5.51 -26.31 -7.20
C ASN A 299 4.20 -26.92 -7.73
N LYS A 300 3.94 -28.19 -7.44
CA LYS A 300 2.69 -28.85 -7.83
C LYS A 300 1.44 -28.19 -7.23
N VAL A 301 1.55 -27.64 -6.02
CA VAL A 301 0.45 -26.95 -5.34
C VAL A 301 0.06 -25.68 -6.09
N PHE A 302 1.06 -24.88 -6.47
CA PHE A 302 0.85 -23.65 -7.25
C PHE A 302 0.30 -23.93 -8.65
N ASN A 303 0.85 -24.92 -9.34
CA ASN A 303 0.42 -25.28 -10.71
C ASN A 303 -1.05 -25.72 -10.78
N ARG A 304 -1.59 -26.35 -9.73
CA ARG A 304 -3.00 -26.73 -9.65
C ARG A 304 -3.95 -25.53 -9.68
N GLN A 305 -3.49 -24.34 -9.29
CA GLN A 305 -4.31 -23.13 -9.27
C GLN A 305 -4.42 -22.44 -10.63
N GLY A 306 -3.60 -22.83 -11.60
CA GLY A 306 -3.59 -22.22 -12.93
C GLY A 306 -4.97 -22.21 -13.62
N GLY A 307 -5.74 -23.29 -13.48
CA GLY A 307 -7.11 -23.36 -14.00
C GLY A 307 -8.07 -22.35 -13.37
N LYS A 308 -8.04 -22.22 -12.04
CA LYS A 308 -8.87 -21.26 -11.31
C LYS A 308 -8.50 -19.80 -11.65
N ILE A 309 -7.19 -19.51 -11.74
CA ILE A 309 -6.70 -18.18 -12.14
C ILE A 309 -7.12 -17.85 -13.58
N ALA A 310 -7.00 -18.82 -14.50
CA ALA A 310 -7.42 -18.66 -15.89
C ALA A 310 -8.93 -18.37 -16.01
N GLN A 311 -9.74 -19.06 -15.21
CA GLN A 311 -11.18 -18.83 -15.16
C GLN A 311 -11.52 -17.43 -14.66
N LEU A 312 -10.95 -17.01 -13.53
CA LEU A 312 -11.13 -15.65 -12.99
C LEU A 312 -10.75 -14.57 -14.01
N PHE A 313 -9.65 -14.79 -14.75
CA PHE A 313 -9.23 -13.84 -15.78
C PHE A 313 -10.20 -13.79 -16.97
N LYS A 314 -10.72 -14.93 -17.41
CA LYS A 314 -11.73 -14.98 -18.47
C LYS A 314 -13.05 -14.34 -18.07
N GLU A 315 -13.52 -14.58 -16.84
CA GLU A 315 -14.71 -13.94 -16.28
C GLU A 315 -14.53 -12.43 -16.24
N TYR A 316 -13.39 -11.97 -15.75
CA TYR A 316 -13.05 -10.54 -15.75
C TYR A 316 -13.05 -9.91 -17.16
N LEU A 317 -12.48 -10.61 -18.17
CA LEU A 317 -12.47 -10.12 -19.54
C LEU A 317 -13.87 -10.10 -20.19
N ALA A 318 -14.78 -10.96 -19.74
CA ALA A 318 -16.16 -11.01 -20.26
C ALA A 318 -17.03 -9.87 -19.70
N GLU A 319 -16.66 -9.30 -18.54
CA GLU A 319 -17.40 -8.23 -17.86
C GLU A 319 -16.86 -6.83 -18.20
N ASN A 320 -15.70 -6.73 -18.87
CA ASN A 320 -15.00 -5.46 -19.17
C ASN A 320 -14.51 -5.39 -20.63
#